data_d89c95cba6c0a0f74dcb188d917a7dee
#
_entry.id   d89c95cba6c0a0f74dcb188d917a7dee
#
_cell.length_a   1.000
_cell.length_b   1.000
_cell.length_c   1.000
_cell.angle_alpha   90.00
_cell.angle_beta   90.00
_cell.angle_gamma   90.00
#
_symmetry.space_group_name_H-M   'P 1'
#
loop_
_entity.id
_entity.type
_entity.pdbx_description
1 polymer ?
#
loop_
_entity_poly.entity_id
_entity_poly.type
_entity_poly.pdbx_seq_one_letter_code
_entity_poly.pdbx_strand_id
1 'polypeptide(L)'
;MKKVLLLCSLLLVASVSAKTYEIGSANALKNLKACSKTDTVMITDNINMSNVSFAPLCSSKNGFQGVFDGGHYTISDLVISGSGGENVAFIAILGNGGVLKDLNFANSSIEILDWIVGSETSVAVVVGELQGGSIENVHVADGHVTVRSILYGDADAGGIVGTAESGSIDESGGAIDVSNSGFLDYSSVGGICGSVTGDVTLTAVTYTGNAGSIAGTTSGNNGITIKYGALTVNEKNSVKTAVIDGAFTAGETVKIPTDIEVSSVTLNRTFNVNKVSTLYLPFEIDTAYVKGATIYKFKTVVKSEEDGRWKFKVTKAAKVLPNTPYVALPSASQVTFDIPESVTLNTTTAGEEAASDGWEFKGVYTYSVFEVDPENPVYFFADQERDGAKLGEFVITGTGAWLNPMRSYLVYHKGALAKSTRGSFGSNIVLPNELDIEVEDEKGFVVEKGRLNTVTGDVHMDRWYDLKGRKLNSRPSVKGSYYNNGKKVIIK
;
A
#
# COMPACT_ATOMS: atom_id res chain seq x y z
N MET A 1 -67.97 24.89 30.53
CA MET A 1 -66.56 25.26 30.88
C MET A 1 -65.78 23.96 31.13
N LYS A 2 -65.08 23.47 30.14
CA LYS A 2 -64.18 22.29 30.26
C LYS A 2 -62.78 22.80 30.58
N LYS A 3 -62.25 22.44 31.75
CA LYS A 3 -60.84 22.71 32.13
C LYS A 3 -59.97 21.70 31.43
N VAL A 4 -59.12 22.20 30.52
CA VAL A 4 -58.03 21.42 29.92
C VAL A 4 -56.86 21.47 30.91
N LEU A 5 -56.49 20.31 31.45
CA LEU A 5 -55.32 20.12 32.30
C LEU A 5 -54.13 19.89 31.39
N LEU A 6 -53.24 20.88 31.26
CA LEU A 6 -51.99 20.78 30.52
C LEU A 6 -50.97 20.08 31.42
N LEU A 7 -50.69 18.81 31.15
CA LEU A 7 -49.66 18.05 31.83
C LEU A 7 -48.31 18.40 31.18
N CYS A 8 -47.55 19.28 31.80
CA CYS A 8 -46.15 19.55 31.40
C CYS A 8 -45.28 18.40 31.90
N SER A 9 -44.98 17.45 31.04
CA SER A 9 -43.96 16.45 31.31
C SER A 9 -42.60 17.11 31.26
N LEU A 10 -41.99 17.36 32.41
CA LEU A 10 -40.62 17.81 32.57
C LEU A 10 -39.73 16.64 32.18
N LEU A 11 -39.22 16.62 30.96
CA LEU A 11 -38.14 15.75 30.58
C LEU A 11 -36.87 16.19 31.38
N LEU A 12 -36.56 15.47 32.43
CA LEU A 12 -35.25 15.56 33.10
C LEU A 12 -34.24 14.97 32.15
N VAL A 13 -33.62 15.79 31.31
CA VAL A 13 -32.38 15.41 30.60
C VAL A 13 -31.30 15.37 31.66
N ALA A 14 -31.00 14.18 32.17
CA ALA A 14 -29.81 13.99 32.98
C ALA A 14 -28.59 14.37 32.11
N SER A 15 -28.01 15.51 32.39
CA SER A 15 -26.75 15.90 31.79
C SER A 15 -25.69 14.92 32.28
N VAL A 16 -25.27 13.99 31.41
CA VAL A 16 -24.10 13.15 31.67
C VAL A 16 -22.90 14.09 31.64
N SER A 17 -22.33 14.36 32.81
CA SER A 17 -21.13 15.19 32.94
C SER A 17 -19.94 14.42 32.41
N ALA A 18 -19.22 14.99 31.47
CA ALA A 18 -17.93 14.47 31.02
C ALA A 18 -16.95 14.37 32.22
N LYS A 19 -16.29 13.24 32.36
CA LYS A 19 -15.28 13.02 33.40
C LYS A 19 -13.93 12.74 32.75
N THR A 20 -12.90 13.39 33.28
CA THR A 20 -11.50 13.13 32.92
C THR A 20 -10.85 12.38 34.07
N TYR A 21 -10.16 11.29 33.73
CA TYR A 21 -9.42 10.45 34.65
C TYR A 21 -7.94 10.51 34.27
N GLU A 22 -7.12 11.03 35.16
CA GLU A 22 -5.65 11.04 34.98
C GLU A 22 -5.06 9.81 35.69
N ILE A 23 -4.35 8.99 34.92
CA ILE A 23 -3.86 7.69 35.38
C ILE A 23 -2.32 7.64 35.25
N GLY A 24 -1.64 7.74 36.37
CA GLY A 24 -0.16 7.70 36.48
C GLY A 24 0.37 6.50 37.28
N SER A 25 -0.44 5.49 37.59
CA SER A 25 0.02 4.32 38.34
C SER A 25 -0.80 3.06 38.08
N ALA A 26 -0.19 1.89 38.31
CA ALA A 26 -0.84 0.59 38.20
C ALA A 26 -2.09 0.44 39.06
N ASN A 27 -2.06 0.98 40.27
CA ASN A 27 -3.23 0.92 41.18
C ASN A 27 -4.37 1.83 40.69
N ALA A 28 -4.08 2.99 40.12
CA ALA A 28 -5.09 3.86 39.50
C ALA A 28 -5.70 3.19 38.29
N LEU A 29 -4.89 2.58 37.44
CA LEU A 29 -5.34 1.86 36.26
C LEU A 29 -6.20 0.64 36.61
N LYS A 30 -5.78 -0.19 37.53
CA LYS A 30 -6.53 -1.35 38.03
C LYS A 30 -7.91 -0.98 38.57
N ASN A 31 -8.04 0.17 39.21
CA ASN A 31 -9.29 0.61 39.86
C ASN A 31 -10.13 1.54 38.96
N LEU A 32 -9.74 1.73 37.70
CA LEU A 32 -10.46 2.57 36.74
C LEU A 32 -11.89 2.06 36.49
N LYS A 33 -12.86 2.95 36.54
CA LYS A 33 -14.30 2.69 36.30
C LYS A 33 -14.88 3.57 35.21
N ALA A 34 -14.06 3.97 34.25
CA ALA A 34 -14.46 4.83 33.14
C ALA A 34 -14.91 3.96 31.96
N CYS A 35 -16.21 3.94 31.62
CA CYS A 35 -16.72 3.22 30.46
C CYS A 35 -17.79 4.02 29.70
N SER A 36 -18.08 5.25 30.13
CA SER A 36 -19.09 6.09 29.48
C SER A 36 -18.52 6.78 28.25
N LYS A 37 -19.38 7.02 27.25
CA LYS A 37 -18.96 7.73 26.02
C LYS A 37 -18.57 9.20 26.21
N THR A 38 -18.77 9.74 27.40
CA THR A 38 -18.30 11.08 27.77
C THR A 38 -17.04 11.05 28.63
N ASP A 39 -16.57 9.86 28.98
CA ASP A 39 -15.35 9.72 29.80
C ASP A 39 -14.09 9.92 28.95
N THR A 40 -13.12 10.61 29.50
CA THR A 40 -11.77 10.73 28.94
C THR A 40 -10.80 10.14 29.93
N VAL A 41 -10.01 9.18 29.51
CA VAL A 41 -8.89 8.60 30.30
C VAL A 41 -7.60 9.11 29.68
N MET A 42 -6.72 9.64 30.50
CA MET A 42 -5.40 10.13 30.09
C MET A 42 -4.34 9.40 30.91
N ILE A 43 -3.45 8.69 30.24
CA ILE A 43 -2.24 8.16 30.89
C ILE A 43 -1.24 9.31 31.04
N THR A 44 -0.67 9.45 32.22
CA THR A 44 0.21 10.59 32.57
C THR A 44 1.64 10.17 32.92
N ASP A 45 1.93 8.87 32.95
CA ASP A 45 3.25 8.31 33.18
C ASP A 45 3.35 6.87 32.66
N ASN A 46 4.55 6.34 32.52
CA ASN A 46 4.76 4.93 32.24
C ASN A 46 4.27 4.06 33.40
N ILE A 47 3.52 3.01 33.12
CA ILE A 47 2.88 2.18 34.12
C ILE A 47 3.43 0.76 34.05
N ASN A 48 4.11 0.33 35.11
CA ASN A 48 4.53 -1.07 35.25
C ASN A 48 3.46 -1.88 35.99
N MET A 49 2.97 -2.94 35.35
CA MET A 49 1.92 -3.81 35.89
C MET A 49 2.46 -5.09 36.56
N SER A 50 3.77 -5.22 36.76
CA SER A 50 4.39 -6.37 37.42
C SER A 50 3.72 -6.64 38.77
N ASN A 51 3.29 -7.87 38.98
CA ASN A 51 2.60 -8.33 40.22
C ASN A 51 1.26 -7.64 40.52
N VAL A 52 0.66 -6.97 39.53
CA VAL A 52 -0.68 -6.38 39.66
C VAL A 52 -1.68 -7.30 38.95
N SER A 53 -2.60 -7.90 39.71
CA SER A 53 -3.73 -8.61 39.10
C SER A 53 -4.63 -7.60 38.42
N PHE A 54 -4.81 -7.73 37.14
CA PHE A 54 -5.60 -6.83 36.29
C PHE A 54 -6.78 -7.58 35.66
N ALA A 55 -7.95 -6.98 35.69
CA ALA A 55 -9.13 -7.47 34.99
C ALA A 55 -9.40 -6.55 33.80
N PRO A 56 -9.88 -7.09 32.66
CA PRO A 56 -10.23 -6.31 31.48
C PRO A 56 -11.13 -5.12 31.81
N LEU A 57 -10.82 -3.97 31.25
CA LEU A 57 -11.64 -2.77 31.39
C LEU A 57 -12.92 -2.92 30.52
N CYS A 58 -14.03 -2.39 31.02
CA CYS A 58 -15.29 -2.20 30.27
C CYS A 58 -15.86 -3.49 29.63
N SER A 59 -16.06 -4.52 30.45
CA SER A 59 -16.67 -5.80 30.02
C SER A 59 -18.20 -5.77 29.87
N SER A 60 -18.85 -4.63 30.08
CA SER A 60 -20.30 -4.51 29.85
C SER A 60 -20.61 -4.47 28.34
N LYS A 61 -21.83 -4.87 27.95
CA LYS A 61 -22.28 -4.98 26.55
C LYS A 61 -21.99 -3.77 25.65
N ASN A 62 -21.99 -2.56 26.21
CA ASN A 62 -21.72 -1.36 25.42
C ASN A 62 -20.22 -1.03 25.32
N GLY A 63 -19.39 -1.70 26.11
CA GLY A 63 -17.95 -1.49 26.14
C GLY A 63 -17.51 -0.08 26.55
N PHE A 64 -16.29 0.25 26.21
CA PHE A 64 -15.73 1.59 26.35
C PHE A 64 -16.15 2.44 25.13
N GLN A 65 -16.76 3.57 25.39
CA GLN A 65 -17.28 4.47 24.34
C GLN A 65 -16.70 5.89 24.42
N GLY A 66 -15.76 6.15 25.34
CA GLY A 66 -15.10 7.43 25.53
C GLY A 66 -13.79 7.55 24.77
N VAL A 67 -12.89 8.40 25.26
CA VAL A 67 -11.52 8.55 24.71
C VAL A 67 -10.54 8.04 25.73
N PHE A 68 -9.73 7.06 25.34
CA PHE A 68 -8.58 6.58 26.12
C PHE A 68 -7.31 7.05 25.41
N ASP A 69 -6.65 8.05 25.96
CA ASP A 69 -5.44 8.65 25.45
C ASP A 69 -4.24 8.16 26.25
N GLY A 70 -3.39 7.39 25.62
CA GLY A 70 -2.17 6.85 26.21
C GLY A 70 -1.04 7.86 26.37
N GLY A 71 -1.13 9.06 25.74
CA GLY A 71 -0.12 10.12 25.83
C GLY A 71 1.28 9.67 25.40
N HIS A 72 1.36 8.64 24.54
CA HIS A 72 2.59 7.94 24.13
C HIS A 72 3.35 7.23 25.27
N TYR A 73 2.74 7.09 26.44
CA TYR A 73 3.30 6.32 27.54
C TYR A 73 3.17 4.80 27.31
N THR A 74 3.94 4.05 28.10
CA THR A 74 4.01 2.59 27.99
C THR A 74 3.38 1.92 29.21
N ILE A 75 2.50 0.95 28.97
CA ILE A 75 2.05 -0.02 29.97
C ILE A 75 2.92 -1.27 29.78
N SER A 76 3.74 -1.61 30.77
CA SER A 76 4.62 -2.77 30.73
C SER A 76 4.21 -3.88 31.68
N ASP A 77 4.64 -5.11 31.36
CA ASP A 77 4.46 -6.31 32.18
C ASP A 77 2.98 -6.60 32.51
N LEU A 78 2.08 -6.28 31.57
CA LEU A 78 0.66 -6.57 31.73
C LEU A 78 0.43 -8.08 31.60
N VAL A 79 -0.07 -8.71 32.66
CA VAL A 79 -0.47 -10.12 32.64
C VAL A 79 -1.97 -10.24 32.90
N ILE A 80 -2.69 -10.86 31.98
CA ILE A 80 -4.10 -11.19 32.14
C ILE A 80 -4.26 -12.69 31.95
N SER A 81 -4.84 -13.35 32.96
CA SER A 81 -5.22 -14.75 32.86
C SER A 81 -6.73 -14.85 33.10
N GLY A 82 -7.40 -15.60 32.23
CA GLY A 82 -8.85 -15.75 32.23
C GLY A 82 -9.32 -17.15 31.88
N SER A 83 -10.62 -17.34 31.88
CA SER A 83 -11.31 -18.54 31.41
C SER A 83 -12.14 -18.21 30.17
N GLY A 84 -12.50 -19.24 29.40
CA GLY A 84 -13.31 -19.05 28.18
C GLY A 84 -14.70 -18.47 28.44
N GLY A 85 -15.32 -17.91 27.38
CA GLY A 85 -16.61 -17.25 27.39
C GLY A 85 -16.60 -15.77 27.77
N GLU A 86 -15.41 -15.15 27.76
CA GLU A 86 -15.23 -13.74 28.09
C GLU A 86 -14.35 -13.02 27.04
N ASN A 87 -14.46 -11.70 26.98
CA ASN A 87 -13.57 -10.87 26.19
C ASN A 87 -12.33 -10.51 27.04
N VAL A 88 -11.19 -11.10 26.73
CA VAL A 88 -9.98 -11.00 27.56
C VAL A 88 -8.90 -10.22 26.83
N ALA A 89 -8.73 -8.98 27.26
CA ALA A 89 -7.74 -8.04 26.76
C ALA A 89 -7.56 -6.88 27.75
N PHE A 90 -6.73 -5.90 27.44
CA PHE A 90 -6.64 -4.67 28.22
C PHE A 90 -8.00 -3.96 28.31
N ILE A 91 -8.68 -3.75 27.19
CA ILE A 91 -10.10 -3.35 27.13
C ILE A 91 -10.92 -4.53 26.64
N ALA A 92 -11.92 -4.98 27.41
CA ALA A 92 -12.74 -6.11 27.03
C ALA A 92 -13.54 -5.83 25.73
N ILE A 93 -14.22 -4.69 25.69
CA ILE A 93 -15.00 -4.25 24.53
C ILE A 93 -14.71 -2.78 24.24
N LEU A 94 -14.35 -2.46 23.02
CA LEU A 94 -14.28 -1.08 22.52
C LEU A 94 -15.51 -0.81 21.68
N GLY A 95 -16.48 -0.10 22.29
CA GLY A 95 -17.80 0.12 21.74
C GLY A 95 -17.85 1.26 20.73
N ASN A 96 -19.04 1.43 20.13
CA ASN A 96 -19.28 2.41 19.08
C ASN A 96 -18.96 3.86 19.52
N GLY A 97 -18.04 4.48 18.78
CA GLY A 97 -17.52 5.83 19.05
C GLY A 97 -16.44 5.88 20.15
N GLY A 98 -16.05 4.74 20.73
CA GLY A 98 -14.89 4.66 21.60
C GLY A 98 -13.58 4.83 20.85
N VAL A 99 -12.63 5.55 21.42
CA VAL A 99 -11.31 5.80 20.85
C VAL A 99 -10.24 5.35 21.83
N LEU A 100 -9.34 4.48 21.40
CA LEU A 100 -8.10 4.14 22.12
C LEU A 100 -6.92 4.62 21.28
N LYS A 101 -6.10 5.52 21.81
CA LYS A 101 -5.04 6.10 21.02
C LYS A 101 -3.74 6.35 21.79
N ASP A 102 -2.64 6.48 21.02
CA ASP A 102 -1.33 6.94 21.50
C ASP A 102 -0.81 6.13 22.70
N LEU A 103 -0.92 4.79 22.65
CA LEU A 103 -0.56 3.92 23.77
C LEU A 103 0.44 2.83 23.35
N ASN A 104 1.43 2.60 24.19
CA ASN A 104 2.38 1.53 23.98
C ASN A 104 2.19 0.42 25.02
N PHE A 105 2.37 -0.82 24.60
CA PHE A 105 2.46 -2.00 25.46
C PHE A 105 3.83 -2.64 25.30
N ALA A 106 4.40 -3.13 26.40
CA ALA A 106 5.67 -3.84 26.39
C ALA A 106 5.61 -5.06 27.30
N ASN A 107 6.19 -6.19 26.85
CA ASN A 107 6.27 -7.44 27.62
C ASN A 107 4.90 -7.84 28.21
N SER A 108 3.90 -7.93 27.35
CA SER A 108 2.52 -8.22 27.78
C SER A 108 2.14 -9.67 27.47
N SER A 109 1.49 -10.35 28.42
CA SER A 109 1.08 -11.74 28.28
C SER A 109 -0.41 -11.93 28.63
N ILE A 110 -1.15 -12.45 27.66
CA ILE A 110 -2.57 -12.80 27.81
C ILE A 110 -2.68 -14.32 27.68
N GLU A 111 -3.12 -15.00 28.74
CA GLU A 111 -3.24 -16.45 28.78
C GLU A 111 -4.66 -16.87 29.14
N ILE A 112 -5.29 -17.68 28.27
CA ILE A 112 -6.62 -18.20 28.47
C ILE A 112 -6.59 -19.72 28.51
N LEU A 113 -7.25 -20.26 29.52
CA LEU A 113 -7.55 -21.66 29.65
C LEU A 113 -9.05 -21.85 29.43
N ASP A 114 -9.45 -22.22 28.24
CA ASP A 114 -10.84 -22.45 27.91
C ASP A 114 -11.23 -23.91 28.24
N TRP A 115 -12.15 -24.07 29.22
CA TRP A 115 -12.68 -25.35 29.66
C TRP A 115 -14.10 -25.59 29.21
N ILE A 116 -14.76 -24.58 28.61
CA ILE A 116 -16.20 -24.63 28.32
C ILE A 116 -16.39 -24.95 26.85
N VAL A 117 -17.05 -26.06 26.58
CA VAL A 117 -17.45 -26.48 25.24
C VAL A 117 -18.40 -25.44 24.64
N GLY A 118 -18.01 -24.86 23.47
CA GLY A 118 -18.88 -23.97 22.68
C GLY A 118 -19.02 -22.55 23.24
N SER A 119 -18.13 -22.08 24.10
CA SER A 119 -18.05 -20.66 24.47
C SER A 119 -17.16 -19.89 23.50
N GLU A 120 -17.71 -18.87 22.85
CA GLU A 120 -16.94 -17.91 22.07
C GLU A 120 -16.09 -17.06 23.03
N THR A 121 -14.79 -16.96 22.76
CA THR A 121 -13.85 -16.20 23.58
C THR A 121 -13.02 -15.30 22.68
N SER A 122 -13.03 -14.00 22.93
CA SER A 122 -12.21 -13.04 22.17
C SER A 122 -11.01 -12.60 22.98
N VAL A 123 -9.80 -12.84 22.45
CA VAL A 123 -8.54 -12.68 23.21
C VAL A 123 -7.55 -11.83 22.43
N ALA A 124 -6.99 -10.82 23.09
CA ALA A 124 -5.94 -9.99 22.48
C ALA A 124 -5.13 -9.25 23.57
N VAL A 125 -4.02 -8.63 23.19
CA VAL A 125 -3.30 -7.75 24.12
C VAL A 125 -4.12 -6.49 24.39
N VAL A 126 -4.74 -5.88 23.39
CA VAL A 126 -5.28 -4.53 23.45
C VAL A 126 -6.80 -4.52 23.64
N VAL A 127 -7.54 -5.10 22.72
CA VAL A 127 -9.03 -5.08 22.72
C VAL A 127 -9.55 -6.50 22.49
N GLY A 128 -10.43 -6.99 23.37
CA GLY A 128 -11.09 -8.28 23.17
C GLY A 128 -12.04 -8.23 21.98
N GLU A 129 -12.98 -7.30 22.01
CA GLU A 129 -13.97 -7.13 20.96
C GLU A 129 -14.10 -5.67 20.52
N LEU A 130 -13.99 -5.42 19.19
CA LEU A 130 -14.13 -4.11 18.58
C LEU A 130 -15.53 -3.97 17.96
N GLN A 131 -16.38 -3.13 18.54
CA GLN A 131 -17.77 -2.89 18.14
C GLN A 131 -18.01 -1.46 17.64
N GLY A 132 -17.29 -1.01 16.60
CA GLY A 132 -17.46 0.32 15.99
C GLY A 132 -16.64 1.44 16.63
N GLY A 133 -15.62 1.09 17.42
CA GLY A 133 -14.63 2.04 17.94
C GLY A 133 -13.45 2.22 16.98
N SER A 134 -12.48 3.05 17.39
CA SER A 134 -11.21 3.24 16.70
C SER A 134 -10.00 2.97 17.61
N ILE A 135 -8.98 2.35 17.04
CA ILE A 135 -7.68 2.12 17.67
C ILE A 135 -6.64 2.86 16.81
N GLU A 136 -5.93 3.84 17.38
CA GLU A 136 -5.07 4.76 16.66
C GLU A 136 -3.70 4.86 17.31
N ASN A 137 -2.62 4.60 16.56
CA ASN A 137 -1.25 4.71 17.05
C ASN A 137 -1.01 3.91 18.36
N VAL A 138 -1.41 2.62 18.35
CA VAL A 138 -1.23 1.70 19.49
C VAL A 138 -0.22 0.62 19.12
N HIS A 139 0.87 0.55 19.87
CA HIS A 139 1.97 -0.35 19.58
C HIS A 139 2.22 -1.36 20.67
N VAL A 140 2.52 -2.59 20.28
CA VAL A 140 2.88 -3.68 21.18
C VAL A 140 4.30 -4.15 20.87
N ALA A 141 5.17 -4.06 21.87
CA ALA A 141 6.51 -4.64 21.81
C ALA A 141 6.55 -5.86 22.73
N ASP A 142 6.90 -7.03 22.16
CA ASP A 142 6.98 -8.29 22.90
C ASP A 142 5.66 -8.70 23.57
N GLY A 143 4.63 -8.89 22.72
CA GLY A 143 3.30 -9.34 23.14
C GLY A 143 3.14 -10.84 22.96
N HIS A 144 2.48 -11.50 23.93
CA HIS A 144 2.16 -12.92 23.86
C HIS A 144 0.68 -13.14 24.13
N VAL A 145 0.00 -13.79 23.19
CA VAL A 145 -1.39 -14.24 23.35
C VAL A 145 -1.41 -15.75 23.24
N THR A 146 -1.81 -16.42 24.32
CA THR A 146 -1.85 -17.89 24.36
C THR A 146 -3.24 -18.37 24.76
N VAL A 147 -3.87 -19.13 23.88
CA VAL A 147 -5.14 -19.81 24.15
C VAL A 147 -4.91 -21.30 24.22
N ARG A 148 -5.37 -21.94 25.28
CA ARG A 148 -5.31 -23.40 25.47
C ARG A 148 -6.72 -23.93 25.71
N SER A 149 -7.27 -24.54 24.69
CA SER A 149 -8.54 -25.24 24.76
C SER A 149 -8.33 -26.73 25.02
N ILE A 150 -9.07 -27.30 25.99
CA ILE A 150 -8.89 -28.71 26.36
C ILE A 150 -9.74 -29.66 25.53
N LEU A 151 -10.90 -29.23 25.05
CA LEU A 151 -11.78 -30.09 24.25
C LEU A 151 -12.26 -29.41 22.96
N TYR A 152 -13.26 -28.57 23.02
CA TYR A 152 -13.83 -27.87 21.88
C TYR A 152 -13.70 -26.37 22.13
N GLY A 153 -12.56 -25.79 21.82
CA GLY A 153 -12.35 -24.36 21.94
C GLY A 153 -12.87 -23.63 20.72
N ASP A 154 -13.52 -22.52 20.92
CA ASP A 154 -13.90 -21.58 19.89
C ASP A 154 -13.42 -20.19 20.36
N ALA A 155 -12.17 -19.90 20.05
CA ALA A 155 -11.53 -18.66 20.49
C ALA A 155 -11.01 -17.87 19.29
N ASP A 156 -11.32 -16.58 19.30
CA ASP A 156 -10.76 -15.61 18.38
C ASP A 156 -9.55 -14.91 19.01
N ALA A 157 -8.36 -15.33 18.64
CA ALA A 157 -7.10 -14.84 19.18
C ALA A 157 -6.38 -13.91 18.23
N GLY A 158 -6.29 -12.63 18.59
CA GLY A 158 -5.59 -11.61 17.82
C GLY A 158 -4.49 -10.91 18.61
N GLY A 159 -3.53 -10.31 17.91
CA GLY A 159 -2.50 -9.54 18.59
C GLY A 159 -3.04 -8.23 19.18
N ILE A 160 -3.84 -7.51 18.41
CA ILE A 160 -4.44 -6.22 18.79
C ILE A 160 -5.91 -6.38 19.16
N VAL A 161 -6.68 -7.13 18.37
CA VAL A 161 -8.12 -7.35 18.56
C VAL A 161 -8.44 -8.84 18.49
N GLY A 162 -9.20 -9.37 19.42
CA GLY A 162 -9.71 -10.74 19.37
C GLY A 162 -10.75 -10.88 18.26
N THR A 163 -11.92 -10.30 18.46
CA THR A 163 -13.01 -10.27 17.46
C THR A 163 -13.31 -8.83 17.03
N ALA A 164 -13.35 -8.57 15.72
CA ALA A 164 -13.67 -7.27 15.16
C ALA A 164 -15.01 -7.34 14.39
N GLU A 165 -16.06 -6.71 14.92
CA GLU A 165 -17.37 -6.60 14.27
C GLU A 165 -17.44 -5.39 13.34
N SER A 166 -16.87 -4.26 13.75
CA SER A 166 -16.80 -3.03 12.96
C SER A 166 -15.83 -2.05 13.59
N GLY A 167 -15.37 -1.07 12.81
CA GLY A 167 -14.48 -0.02 13.31
C GLY A 167 -13.18 0.12 12.53
N SER A 168 -12.20 0.77 13.14
CA SER A 168 -10.91 1.03 12.49
C SER A 168 -9.72 0.77 13.40
N ILE A 169 -8.61 0.34 12.78
CA ILE A 169 -7.30 0.21 13.40
C ILE A 169 -6.32 0.95 12.52
N ASP A 170 -5.72 2.02 13.04
CA ASP A 170 -4.86 2.92 12.28
C ASP A 170 -3.48 3.05 12.93
N GLU A 171 -2.42 3.05 12.14
CA GLU A 171 -1.02 3.16 12.57
C GLU A 171 -0.63 2.28 13.77
N SER A 172 -1.28 1.12 13.91
CA SER A 172 -1.20 0.27 15.09
C SER A 172 -0.63 -1.11 14.77
N GLY A 173 -0.14 -1.82 15.81
CA GLY A 173 0.39 -3.17 15.64
C GLY A 173 1.62 -3.46 16.48
N GLY A 174 2.52 -4.31 15.98
CA GLY A 174 3.79 -4.58 16.65
C GLY A 174 4.29 -6.03 16.55
N ALA A 175 5.18 -6.37 17.48
CA ALA A 175 5.74 -7.71 17.63
C ALA A 175 4.90 -8.52 18.64
N ILE A 176 4.10 -9.46 18.12
CA ILE A 176 3.13 -10.19 18.95
C ILE A 176 3.09 -11.65 18.51
N ASP A 177 3.37 -12.56 19.43
CA ASP A 177 3.18 -13.99 19.21
C ASP A 177 1.78 -14.42 19.64
N VAL A 178 1.02 -14.94 18.69
CA VAL A 178 -0.33 -15.43 18.96
C VAL A 178 -0.35 -16.94 18.75
N SER A 179 -0.69 -17.69 19.78
CA SER A 179 -0.72 -19.14 19.73
C SER A 179 -2.03 -19.69 20.27
N ASN A 180 -2.51 -20.73 19.62
CA ASN A 180 -3.63 -21.51 20.08
C ASN A 180 -3.28 -23.00 20.08
N SER A 181 -3.74 -23.74 21.08
CA SER A 181 -3.57 -25.17 21.19
C SER A 181 -4.83 -25.81 21.75
N GLY A 182 -5.47 -26.69 20.96
CA GLY A 182 -6.66 -27.44 21.37
C GLY A 182 -6.74 -28.79 20.67
N PHE A 183 -7.49 -29.75 21.25
CA PHE A 183 -7.62 -31.10 20.67
C PHE A 183 -8.58 -31.13 19.47
N LEU A 184 -9.65 -30.35 19.51
CA LEU A 184 -10.57 -30.08 18.38
C LEU A 184 -10.77 -28.57 18.35
N ASP A 185 -9.96 -27.93 17.53
CA ASP A 185 -9.78 -26.49 17.55
C ASP A 185 -10.52 -25.85 16.38
N TYR A 186 -11.53 -25.05 16.69
CA TYR A 186 -12.24 -24.18 15.75
C TYR A 186 -11.80 -22.72 15.88
N SER A 187 -10.75 -22.47 16.63
CA SER A 187 -10.27 -21.14 16.96
C SER A 187 -9.63 -20.46 15.76
N SER A 188 -9.79 -19.15 15.73
CA SER A 188 -9.26 -18.27 14.70
C SER A 188 -8.05 -17.50 15.25
N VAL A 189 -6.93 -17.52 14.53
CA VAL A 189 -5.68 -16.87 14.96
C VAL A 189 -5.22 -15.90 13.89
N GLY A 190 -5.04 -14.63 14.27
CA GLY A 190 -4.50 -13.59 13.41
C GLY A 190 -3.53 -12.66 14.14
N GLY A 191 -2.60 -12.10 13.39
CA GLY A 191 -1.57 -11.22 13.96
C GLY A 191 -2.09 -9.89 14.47
N ILE A 192 -3.15 -9.37 13.89
CA ILE A 192 -3.86 -8.15 14.32
C ILE A 192 -5.24 -8.51 14.86
N CYS A 193 -6.08 -9.17 14.05
CA CYS A 193 -7.43 -9.58 14.45
C CYS A 193 -7.53 -11.10 14.45
N GLY A 194 -8.05 -11.70 15.50
CA GLY A 194 -8.37 -13.15 15.55
C GLY A 194 -9.47 -13.47 14.55
N SER A 195 -10.59 -12.78 14.63
CA SER A 195 -11.73 -12.92 13.72
C SER A 195 -12.26 -11.55 13.28
N VAL A 196 -12.79 -11.49 12.06
CA VAL A 196 -13.50 -10.31 11.54
C VAL A 196 -14.87 -10.73 11.07
N THR A 197 -15.90 -10.21 11.70
CA THR A 197 -17.31 -10.59 11.45
C THR A 197 -18.10 -9.47 10.76
N GLY A 198 -17.51 -8.26 10.63
CA GLY A 198 -18.14 -7.10 10.00
C GLY A 198 -17.15 -6.24 9.21
N ASP A 199 -17.54 -5.00 8.93
CA ASP A 199 -16.73 -4.07 8.14
C ASP A 199 -15.65 -3.42 9.01
N VAL A 200 -14.39 -3.80 8.80
CA VAL A 200 -13.23 -3.29 9.53
C VAL A 200 -12.22 -2.70 8.57
N THR A 201 -11.72 -1.51 8.89
CA THR A 201 -10.66 -0.84 8.14
C THR A 201 -9.37 -0.87 8.93
N LEU A 202 -8.31 -1.40 8.32
CA LEU A 202 -6.95 -1.38 8.85
C LEU A 202 -6.11 -0.42 8.00
N THR A 203 -5.48 0.59 8.62
CA THR A 203 -4.64 1.55 7.91
C THR A 203 -3.25 1.54 8.52
N ALA A 204 -2.21 1.41 7.69
CA ALA A 204 -0.82 1.43 8.10
C ALA A 204 -0.47 0.49 9.27
N VAL A 205 -1.20 -0.62 9.41
CA VAL A 205 -0.94 -1.61 10.46
C VAL A 205 0.38 -2.35 10.21
N THR A 206 1.08 -2.67 11.29
CA THR A 206 2.33 -3.44 11.23
C THR A 206 2.22 -4.68 12.11
N TYR A 207 2.71 -5.81 11.61
CA TYR A 207 2.72 -7.05 12.36
C TYR A 207 4.03 -7.80 12.11
N THR A 208 4.67 -8.21 13.19
CA THR A 208 5.75 -9.20 13.19
C THR A 208 5.47 -10.20 14.28
N GLY A 209 5.43 -11.48 13.95
CA GLY A 209 5.10 -12.56 14.88
C GLY A 209 4.85 -13.88 14.15
N ASN A 210 4.29 -14.84 14.85
CA ASN A 210 4.13 -16.22 14.39
C ASN A 210 2.79 -16.52 13.68
N ALA A 211 1.81 -15.62 13.72
CA ALA A 211 0.54 -15.83 13.01
C ALA A 211 0.73 -15.71 11.49
N GLY A 212 0.17 -16.64 10.73
CA GLY A 212 0.31 -16.72 9.28
C GLY A 212 -0.45 -15.65 8.48
N SER A 213 -1.33 -14.87 9.14
CA SER A 213 -2.17 -13.85 8.52
C SER A 213 -2.41 -12.69 9.48
N ILE A 214 -2.76 -11.52 8.94
CA ILE A 214 -3.16 -10.34 9.72
C ILE A 214 -4.48 -10.62 10.45
N ALA A 215 -5.43 -11.29 9.78
CA ALA A 215 -6.66 -11.79 10.40
C ALA A 215 -6.76 -13.30 10.25
N GLY A 216 -7.23 -13.97 11.29
CA GLY A 216 -7.40 -15.43 11.30
C GLY A 216 -8.57 -15.86 10.42
N THR A 217 -9.78 -15.42 10.73
CA THR A 217 -10.97 -15.68 9.91
C THR A 217 -11.70 -14.38 9.55
N THR A 218 -12.34 -14.43 8.37
CA THR A 218 -13.27 -13.38 7.94
C THR A 218 -14.60 -14.05 7.59
N SER A 219 -15.67 -13.66 8.25
CA SER A 219 -16.98 -14.27 8.05
C SER A 219 -17.99 -13.33 7.39
N GLY A 220 -18.96 -13.92 6.68
CA GLY A 220 -20.07 -13.17 6.07
C GLY A 220 -19.72 -12.51 4.73
N ASN A 221 -20.60 -11.56 4.33
CA ASN A 221 -20.39 -10.75 3.11
C ASN A 221 -19.40 -9.59 3.29
N ASN A 222 -18.92 -9.41 4.48
CA ASN A 222 -18.02 -8.35 4.89
C ASN A 222 -16.57 -8.81 4.74
N GLY A 223 -15.66 -7.87 4.66
CA GLY A 223 -14.24 -8.15 4.45
C GLY A 223 -13.37 -7.15 5.19
N ILE A 224 -12.08 -7.42 5.18
CA ILE A 224 -11.08 -6.50 5.71
C ILE A 224 -10.59 -5.60 4.57
N THR A 225 -10.49 -4.32 4.85
CA THR A 225 -9.82 -3.35 3.99
C THR A 225 -8.55 -2.88 4.66
N ILE A 226 -7.40 -3.17 4.06
CA ILE A 226 -6.09 -2.74 4.56
C ILE A 226 -5.54 -1.66 3.63
N LYS A 227 -5.18 -0.50 4.18
CA LYS A 227 -4.64 0.62 3.42
C LYS A 227 -3.15 0.79 3.69
N TYR A 228 -2.39 0.89 2.61
CA TYR A 228 -0.96 1.18 2.61
C TYR A 228 -0.70 2.43 1.76
N GLY A 229 -1.14 3.59 2.24
CA GLY A 229 -1.20 4.81 1.45
C GLY A 229 -2.18 4.67 0.28
N ALA A 230 -1.70 4.86 -0.94
CA ALA A 230 -2.50 4.74 -2.15
C ALA A 230 -2.81 3.30 -2.58
N LEU A 231 -2.25 2.29 -1.92
CA LEU A 231 -2.61 0.89 -2.11
C LEU A 231 -3.68 0.48 -1.09
N THR A 232 -4.75 -0.15 -1.57
CA THR A 232 -5.78 -0.79 -0.76
C THR A 232 -5.80 -2.28 -1.06
N VAL A 233 -5.69 -3.11 -0.05
CA VAL A 233 -5.88 -4.56 -0.14
C VAL A 233 -7.20 -4.91 0.53
N ASN A 234 -8.10 -5.54 -0.22
CA ASN A 234 -9.36 -6.05 0.32
C ASN A 234 -9.25 -7.57 0.44
N GLU A 235 -9.56 -8.09 1.60
CA GLU A 235 -9.62 -9.53 1.86
C GLU A 235 -11.05 -9.94 2.20
N LYS A 236 -11.57 -10.93 1.46
CA LYS A 236 -12.90 -11.49 1.66
C LYS A 236 -12.88 -12.98 1.36
N ASN A 237 -13.36 -13.79 2.30
CA ASN A 237 -13.36 -15.26 2.18
C ASN A 237 -11.94 -15.80 1.85
N SER A 238 -10.92 -15.28 2.51
CA SER A 238 -9.50 -15.59 2.27
C SER A 238 -8.98 -15.25 0.86
N VAL A 239 -9.74 -14.50 0.06
CA VAL A 239 -9.31 -14.00 -1.24
C VAL A 239 -8.90 -12.54 -1.09
N LYS A 240 -7.64 -12.24 -1.40
CA LYS A 240 -7.12 -10.87 -1.37
C LYS A 240 -7.13 -10.27 -2.76
N THR A 241 -7.61 -9.03 -2.86
CA THR A 241 -7.57 -8.23 -4.08
C THR A 241 -6.94 -6.88 -3.78
N ALA A 242 -6.17 -6.35 -4.72
CA ALA A 242 -5.48 -5.08 -4.54
C ALA A 242 -6.02 -4.00 -5.49
N VAL A 243 -6.16 -2.79 -4.98
CA VAL A 243 -6.48 -1.59 -5.75
C VAL A 243 -5.40 -0.56 -5.49
N ILE A 244 -4.74 -0.10 -6.54
CA ILE A 244 -3.76 0.98 -6.47
C ILE A 244 -4.41 2.23 -7.04
N ASP A 245 -4.56 3.27 -6.23
CA ASP A 245 -5.08 4.54 -6.69
C ASP A 245 -3.99 5.32 -7.43
N GLY A 246 -4.05 5.27 -8.75
CA GLY A 246 -3.12 5.99 -9.63
C GLY A 246 -3.43 7.47 -9.81
N ALA A 247 -4.53 7.96 -9.27
CA ALA A 247 -4.89 9.39 -9.28
C ALA A 247 -4.11 10.19 -8.24
N PHE A 248 -3.44 9.55 -7.33
CA PHE A 248 -2.64 10.06 -6.20
C PHE A 248 -2.85 11.54 -5.87
N THR A 249 -3.37 11.80 -4.68
CA THR A 249 -3.33 13.14 -4.10
C THR A 249 -1.93 13.44 -3.58
N ALA A 250 -1.55 14.72 -3.52
CA ALA A 250 -0.22 15.11 -3.05
C ALA A 250 0.08 14.56 -1.66
N GLY A 251 1.23 13.91 -1.51
CA GLY A 251 1.70 13.37 -0.24
C GLY A 251 1.40 11.89 0.01
N GLU A 252 0.56 11.25 -0.79
CA GLU A 252 0.34 9.82 -0.65
C GLU A 252 1.52 8.99 -1.15
N THR A 253 1.73 7.84 -0.51
CA THR A 253 2.77 6.88 -0.86
C THR A 253 2.14 5.51 -1.08
N VAL A 254 2.83 4.64 -1.84
CA VAL A 254 2.55 3.20 -1.83
C VAL A 254 3.61 2.57 -0.94
N LYS A 255 3.23 2.03 0.22
CA LYS A 255 4.14 1.38 1.16
C LYS A 255 3.64 -0.03 1.47
N ILE A 256 4.36 -1.03 1.02
CA ILE A 256 4.10 -2.44 1.30
C ILE A 256 5.18 -2.88 2.30
N PRO A 257 4.83 -3.12 3.57
CA PRO A 257 5.82 -3.43 4.61
C PRO A 257 6.33 -4.87 4.52
N THR A 258 5.50 -5.79 4.03
CA THR A 258 5.80 -7.22 3.85
C THR A 258 5.15 -7.71 2.57
N ASP A 259 5.67 -8.77 1.99
CA ASP A 259 5.11 -9.36 0.78
C ASP A 259 3.66 -9.85 0.99
N ILE A 260 2.77 -9.52 0.07
CA ILE A 260 1.33 -9.84 0.15
C ILE A 260 0.90 -10.56 -1.14
N GLU A 261 0.42 -11.78 -1.02
CA GLU A 261 -0.17 -12.49 -2.16
C GLU A 261 -1.60 -12.01 -2.41
N VAL A 262 -1.92 -11.66 -3.67
CA VAL A 262 -3.25 -11.21 -4.09
C VAL A 262 -3.69 -11.89 -5.38
N SER A 263 -4.98 -12.16 -5.51
CA SER A 263 -5.58 -12.81 -6.69
C SER A 263 -5.82 -11.83 -7.85
N SER A 264 -5.86 -10.52 -7.58
CA SER A 264 -6.03 -9.52 -8.62
C SER A 264 -5.44 -8.17 -8.19
N VAL A 265 -5.02 -7.40 -9.18
CA VAL A 265 -4.55 -6.02 -9.00
C VAL A 265 -5.28 -5.10 -9.98
N THR A 266 -5.89 -4.05 -9.45
CA THR A 266 -6.47 -2.95 -10.23
C THR A 266 -5.60 -1.72 -10.10
N LEU A 267 -5.16 -1.15 -11.22
CA LEU A 267 -4.43 0.12 -11.27
C LEU A 267 -5.38 1.22 -11.75
N ASN A 268 -5.85 2.07 -10.84
CA ASN A 268 -6.69 3.22 -11.15
C ASN A 268 -5.83 4.40 -11.63
N ARG A 269 -5.29 4.28 -12.83
CA ARG A 269 -4.49 5.32 -13.48
C ARG A 269 -4.97 5.53 -14.89
N THR A 270 -5.20 6.78 -15.29
CA THR A 270 -5.47 7.15 -16.68
C THR A 270 -4.17 7.36 -17.43
N PHE A 271 -4.04 6.70 -18.57
CA PHE A 271 -2.91 6.82 -19.47
C PHE A 271 -3.31 7.57 -20.74
N ASN A 272 -2.36 8.26 -21.32
CA ASN A 272 -2.57 8.98 -22.58
C ASN A 272 -2.11 8.13 -23.75
N VAL A 273 -3.06 7.74 -24.59
CA VAL A 273 -2.82 6.86 -25.72
C VAL A 273 -1.79 7.45 -26.69
N ASN A 274 -0.83 6.62 -27.11
CA ASN A 274 0.29 6.96 -27.99
C ASN A 274 1.27 8.02 -27.43
N LYS A 275 1.25 8.26 -26.12
CA LYS A 275 2.26 9.08 -25.44
C LYS A 275 3.13 8.19 -24.56
N VAL A 276 4.42 8.53 -24.46
CA VAL A 276 5.29 7.80 -23.52
C VAL A 276 4.83 8.03 -22.09
N SER A 277 4.81 6.96 -21.34
CA SER A 277 4.58 6.96 -19.90
C SER A 277 5.59 6.07 -19.22
N THR A 278 5.60 6.06 -17.89
CA THR A 278 6.43 5.16 -17.09
C THR A 278 5.58 4.30 -16.19
N LEU A 279 6.11 3.13 -15.85
CA LEU A 279 5.46 2.16 -14.98
C LEU A 279 6.48 1.65 -13.97
N TYR A 280 6.09 1.62 -12.69
CA TYR A 280 6.89 1.12 -11.59
C TYR A 280 5.98 0.33 -10.65
N LEU A 281 6.05 -1.00 -10.69
CA LEU A 281 5.09 -1.87 -10.01
C LEU A 281 5.77 -2.64 -8.87
N PRO A 282 5.03 -2.95 -7.79
CA PRO A 282 5.53 -3.77 -6.71
C PRO A 282 5.32 -5.28 -6.92
N PHE A 283 5.11 -5.76 -8.14
CA PHE A 283 4.88 -7.18 -8.43
C PHE A 283 5.42 -7.60 -9.79
N GLU A 284 5.73 -8.89 -9.91
CA GLU A 284 6.11 -9.50 -11.20
C GLU A 284 4.86 -9.87 -12.01
N ILE A 285 4.90 -9.58 -13.31
CA ILE A 285 3.89 -10.05 -14.25
C ILE A 285 4.48 -10.22 -15.65
N ASP A 286 4.10 -11.31 -16.33
CA ASP A 286 4.41 -11.49 -17.76
C ASP A 286 3.65 -10.45 -18.60
N THR A 287 4.34 -9.81 -19.55
CA THR A 287 3.73 -8.77 -20.38
C THR A 287 2.63 -9.28 -21.31
N ALA A 288 2.51 -10.59 -21.51
CA ALA A 288 1.38 -11.20 -22.20
C ALA A 288 0.05 -10.97 -21.45
N TYR A 289 0.10 -10.85 -20.12
CA TYR A 289 -1.05 -10.56 -19.26
C TYR A 289 -1.28 -9.08 -19.01
N VAL A 290 -0.43 -8.19 -19.52
CA VAL A 290 -0.63 -6.73 -19.47
C VAL A 290 -1.42 -6.30 -20.68
N LYS A 291 -2.58 -5.67 -20.47
CA LYS A 291 -3.43 -5.12 -21.53
C LYS A 291 -3.39 -3.60 -21.51
N GLY A 292 -3.58 -3.01 -22.68
CA GLY A 292 -3.67 -1.55 -22.85
C GLY A 292 -2.33 -0.82 -22.95
N ALA A 293 -1.19 -1.51 -22.87
CA ALA A 293 0.13 -0.91 -23.10
C ALA A 293 1.14 -1.93 -23.62
N THR A 294 2.17 -1.45 -24.31
CA THR A 294 3.40 -2.20 -24.58
C THR A 294 4.47 -1.71 -23.61
N ILE A 295 5.18 -2.65 -22.97
CA ILE A 295 6.17 -2.35 -21.91
C ILE A 295 7.57 -2.58 -22.44
N TYR A 296 8.46 -1.63 -22.13
CA TYR A 296 9.84 -1.64 -22.56
C TYR A 296 10.80 -1.40 -21.38
N LYS A 297 11.96 -2.00 -21.45
CA LYS A 297 13.14 -1.61 -20.65
C LYS A 297 13.83 -0.45 -21.32
N PHE A 298 14.15 0.58 -20.57
CA PHE A 298 14.97 1.69 -21.07
C PHE A 298 16.42 1.26 -21.21
N LYS A 299 17.11 1.73 -22.24
CA LYS A 299 18.54 1.50 -22.44
C LYS A 299 19.34 2.79 -22.38
N THR A 300 19.02 3.74 -23.25
CA THR A 300 19.77 5.00 -23.33
C THR A 300 19.06 6.06 -24.17
N VAL A 301 19.47 7.31 -24.02
CA VAL A 301 19.26 8.37 -25.00
C VAL A 301 20.64 8.83 -25.48
N VAL A 302 20.94 8.63 -26.74
CA VAL A 302 22.28 8.87 -27.31
C VAL A 302 22.21 9.53 -28.68
N LYS A 303 23.18 10.39 -28.98
CA LYS A 303 23.36 10.94 -30.31
C LYS A 303 24.19 9.95 -31.15
N SER A 304 23.61 9.48 -32.24
CA SER A 304 24.28 8.57 -33.16
C SER A 304 25.43 9.28 -33.91
N GLU A 305 26.59 8.67 -33.91
CA GLU A 305 27.75 9.16 -34.69
C GLU A 305 27.56 8.98 -36.20
N GLU A 306 26.76 7.97 -36.58
CA GLU A 306 26.53 7.60 -38.00
C GLU A 306 25.69 8.63 -38.77
N ASP A 307 24.60 9.10 -38.14
CA ASP A 307 23.62 9.97 -38.80
C ASP A 307 23.39 11.31 -38.05
N GLY A 308 24.05 11.52 -36.90
CA GLY A 308 23.96 12.71 -36.09
C GLY A 308 22.60 12.89 -35.38
N ARG A 309 21.69 11.91 -35.45
CA ARG A 309 20.36 11.97 -34.87
C ARG A 309 20.36 11.44 -33.45
N TRP A 310 19.48 11.99 -32.63
CA TRP A 310 19.27 11.51 -31.28
C TRP A 310 18.34 10.29 -31.29
N LYS A 311 18.70 9.25 -30.53
CA LYS A 311 18.01 7.98 -30.47
C LYS A 311 17.59 7.68 -29.05
N PHE A 312 16.32 7.36 -28.86
CA PHE A 312 15.77 6.82 -27.62
C PHE A 312 15.69 5.30 -27.78
N LYS A 313 16.57 4.58 -27.10
CA LYS A 313 16.72 3.14 -27.26
C LYS A 313 16.06 2.37 -26.12
N VAL A 314 15.30 1.37 -26.49
CA VAL A 314 14.55 0.51 -25.55
C VAL A 314 14.61 -0.95 -26.02
N THR A 315 14.32 -1.87 -25.08
CA THR A 315 14.10 -3.30 -25.39
C THR A 315 12.71 -3.70 -24.94
N LYS A 316 11.98 -4.46 -25.75
CA LYS A 316 10.65 -4.94 -25.35
C LYS A 316 10.79 -5.87 -24.14
N ALA A 317 10.05 -5.59 -23.08
CA ALA A 317 10.06 -6.41 -21.89
C ALA A 317 9.21 -7.66 -22.08
N ALA A 318 9.73 -8.83 -21.72
CA ALA A 318 8.95 -10.06 -21.63
C ALA A 318 8.16 -10.13 -20.33
N LYS A 319 8.75 -9.60 -19.26
CA LYS A 319 8.17 -9.50 -17.92
C LYS A 319 8.37 -8.12 -17.33
N VAL A 320 7.45 -7.69 -16.50
CA VAL A 320 7.61 -6.60 -15.53
C VAL A 320 8.10 -7.25 -14.24
N LEU A 321 9.22 -6.82 -13.71
CA LEU A 321 9.75 -7.27 -12.42
C LEU A 321 9.36 -6.28 -11.31
N PRO A 322 9.21 -6.71 -10.06
CA PRO A 322 8.91 -5.81 -8.96
C PRO A 322 10.04 -4.80 -8.76
N ASN A 323 9.68 -3.62 -8.29
CA ASN A 323 10.62 -2.55 -7.96
C ASN A 323 11.60 -2.19 -9.09
N THR A 324 11.15 -2.36 -10.33
CA THR A 324 11.96 -2.11 -11.54
C THR A 324 11.26 -1.09 -12.44
N PRO A 325 11.94 -0.03 -12.89
CA PRO A 325 11.34 1.00 -13.73
C PRO A 325 11.20 0.55 -15.19
N TYR A 326 10.06 0.87 -15.80
CA TYR A 326 9.75 0.56 -17.19
C TYR A 326 9.22 1.78 -17.93
N VAL A 327 9.49 1.81 -19.24
CA VAL A 327 8.80 2.69 -20.20
C VAL A 327 7.55 1.98 -20.69
N ALA A 328 6.42 2.68 -20.67
CA ALA A 328 5.15 2.19 -21.15
C ALA A 328 4.69 3.02 -22.36
N LEU A 329 4.23 2.35 -23.40
CA LEU A 329 3.53 2.98 -24.53
C LEU A 329 2.07 2.52 -24.49
N PRO A 330 1.16 3.34 -23.93
CA PRO A 330 -0.25 3.01 -23.83
C PRO A 330 -0.94 2.97 -25.18
N SER A 331 -1.74 1.93 -25.39
CA SER A 331 -2.68 1.77 -26.53
C SER A 331 -4.14 1.94 -26.10
N ALA A 332 -4.39 2.07 -24.78
CA ALA A 332 -5.68 2.36 -24.18
C ALA A 332 -5.50 3.34 -23.01
N SER A 333 -6.60 3.96 -22.59
CA SER A 333 -6.59 4.89 -21.45
C SER A 333 -6.42 4.19 -20.09
N GLN A 334 -6.57 2.88 -20.04
CA GLN A 334 -6.34 2.07 -18.87
C GLN A 334 -5.39 0.91 -19.19
N VAL A 335 -4.54 0.59 -18.24
CA VAL A 335 -3.69 -0.60 -18.26
C VAL A 335 -4.26 -1.58 -17.24
N THR A 336 -4.53 -2.79 -17.68
CA THR A 336 -5.11 -3.86 -16.85
C THR A 336 -4.20 -5.08 -16.84
N PHE A 337 -4.36 -5.90 -15.80
CA PHE A 337 -3.55 -7.10 -15.57
C PHE A 337 -4.46 -8.33 -15.52
N ASP A 338 -4.34 -9.20 -16.52
CA ASP A 338 -5.07 -10.47 -16.55
C ASP A 338 -4.27 -11.53 -15.76
N ILE A 339 -4.33 -11.45 -14.44
CA ILE A 339 -3.58 -12.34 -13.54
C ILE A 339 -4.18 -13.75 -13.57
N PRO A 340 -3.43 -14.80 -13.99
CA PRO A 340 -4.00 -16.13 -14.17
C PRO A 340 -4.33 -16.85 -12.86
N GLU A 341 -3.55 -16.64 -11.81
CA GLU A 341 -3.76 -17.27 -10.50
C GLU A 341 -3.63 -16.22 -9.38
N SER A 342 -2.41 -15.87 -9.03
CA SER A 342 -2.11 -14.82 -8.05
C SER A 342 -0.80 -14.12 -8.40
N VAL A 343 -0.57 -12.98 -7.79
CA VAL A 343 0.73 -12.28 -7.79
C VAL A 343 1.10 -11.87 -6.38
N THR A 344 2.40 -11.83 -6.12
CA THR A 344 2.94 -11.29 -4.87
C THR A 344 3.21 -9.81 -5.04
N LEU A 345 2.53 -8.98 -4.25
CA LEU A 345 2.91 -7.58 -4.04
C LEU A 345 4.14 -7.57 -3.14
N ASN A 346 5.29 -7.23 -3.70
CA ASN A 346 6.55 -7.24 -2.95
C ASN A 346 6.70 -5.98 -2.10
N THR A 347 7.45 -6.11 -1.02
CA THR A 347 7.89 -4.99 -0.20
C THR A 347 8.45 -3.87 -1.07
N THR A 348 7.93 -2.66 -0.87
CA THR A 348 8.33 -1.50 -1.67
C THR A 348 9.72 -1.03 -1.29
N THR A 349 10.61 -0.99 -2.27
CA THR A 349 11.97 -0.45 -2.15
C THR A 349 12.24 0.54 -3.27
N ALA A 350 13.16 1.46 -3.06
CA ALA A 350 13.67 2.27 -4.14
C ALA A 350 14.36 1.36 -5.16
N GLY A 351 14.01 1.49 -6.43
CA GLY A 351 14.58 0.72 -7.52
C GLY A 351 15.25 1.63 -8.53
N GLU A 352 16.38 1.18 -9.02
CA GLU A 352 17.14 1.85 -10.07
C GLU A 352 17.67 0.83 -11.06
N GLU A 353 17.64 1.19 -12.35
CA GLU A 353 18.24 0.43 -13.42
C GLU A 353 19.36 1.26 -14.02
N ALA A 354 20.58 0.75 -13.95
CA ALA A 354 21.70 1.37 -14.64
C ALA A 354 21.47 1.31 -16.15
N ALA A 355 21.52 2.47 -16.80
CA ALA A 355 21.42 2.58 -18.25
C ALA A 355 22.77 2.93 -18.86
N SER A 356 22.88 2.84 -20.18
CA SER A 356 24.10 3.18 -20.91
C SER A 356 24.31 4.70 -21.00
N ASP A 357 25.53 5.10 -21.34
CA ASP A 357 25.87 6.46 -21.74
C ASP A 357 25.58 7.55 -20.68
N GLY A 358 25.75 7.19 -19.40
CA GLY A 358 25.58 8.10 -18.27
C GLY A 358 24.14 8.31 -17.82
N TRP A 359 23.21 7.55 -18.33
CA TRP A 359 21.81 7.56 -17.86
C TRP A 359 21.59 6.55 -16.73
N GLU A 360 20.67 6.89 -15.85
CA GLU A 360 20.12 6.04 -14.81
C GLU A 360 18.60 6.16 -14.80
N PHE A 361 17.89 5.05 -14.66
CA PHE A 361 16.43 5.03 -14.66
C PHE A 361 15.94 4.61 -13.28
N LYS A 362 15.20 5.51 -12.60
CA LYS A 362 14.77 5.35 -11.21
C LYS A 362 13.25 5.32 -11.10
N GLY A 363 12.74 4.49 -10.18
CA GLY A 363 11.33 4.43 -9.83
C GLY A 363 11.05 4.98 -8.43
N VAL A 364 9.84 5.48 -8.20
CA VAL A 364 9.41 6.00 -6.90
C VAL A 364 8.08 5.41 -6.46
N TYR A 365 7.96 5.13 -5.16
CA TYR A 365 6.70 4.82 -4.47
C TYR A 365 6.21 5.96 -3.58
N THR A 366 6.97 7.06 -3.52
CA THR A 366 6.64 8.24 -2.73
C THR A 366 6.45 9.44 -3.64
N TYR A 367 5.63 10.38 -3.23
CA TYR A 367 5.58 11.69 -3.85
C TYR A 367 6.96 12.35 -3.71
N SER A 368 7.59 12.63 -4.84
CA SER A 368 8.98 13.11 -4.89
C SER A 368 9.03 14.51 -5.49
N VAL A 369 9.68 15.43 -4.80
CA VAL A 369 9.93 16.79 -5.27
C VAL A 369 11.40 16.92 -5.64
N PHE A 370 11.68 17.56 -6.76
CA PHE A 370 13.03 17.68 -7.32
C PHE A 370 13.56 19.11 -7.17
N GLU A 371 14.85 19.17 -6.92
CA GLU A 371 15.67 20.37 -7.03
C GLU A 371 16.52 20.31 -8.30
N VAL A 372 16.90 21.48 -8.82
CA VAL A 372 17.81 21.53 -9.99
C VAL A 372 19.20 21.08 -9.56
N ASP A 373 19.68 19.98 -10.13
CA ASP A 373 21.07 19.55 -10.05
C ASP A 373 21.73 19.70 -11.43
N PRO A 374 22.61 20.71 -11.62
CA PRO A 374 23.29 20.92 -12.89
C PRO A 374 24.23 19.79 -13.32
N GLU A 375 24.73 18.99 -12.39
CA GLU A 375 25.65 17.86 -12.68
C GLU A 375 24.89 16.57 -12.97
N ASN A 376 23.68 16.42 -12.36
CA ASN A 376 22.83 15.24 -12.53
C ASN A 376 21.39 15.66 -12.87
N PRO A 377 21.16 16.30 -14.03
CA PRO A 377 19.83 16.74 -14.39
C PRO A 377 18.85 15.58 -14.49
N VAL A 378 17.64 15.82 -13.98
CA VAL A 378 16.55 14.86 -13.95
C VAL A 378 15.60 15.14 -15.11
N TYR A 379 15.12 14.07 -15.74
CA TYR A 379 14.16 14.12 -16.86
C TYR A 379 12.99 13.18 -16.58
N PHE A 380 11.78 13.58 -16.96
CA PHE A 380 10.61 12.70 -16.94
C PHE A 380 9.61 13.07 -18.05
N PHE A 381 8.62 12.20 -18.25
CA PHE A 381 7.49 12.46 -19.14
C PHE A 381 6.36 13.07 -18.33
N ALA A 382 5.94 14.30 -18.69
CA ALA A 382 4.87 14.99 -18.01
C ALA A 382 3.55 14.22 -18.15
N ASP A 383 2.93 13.86 -17.04
CA ASP A 383 1.66 13.13 -17.00
C ASP A 383 0.43 14.06 -16.88
N GLN A 384 0.67 15.36 -16.79
CA GLN A 384 -0.34 16.42 -16.81
C GLN A 384 0.23 17.72 -17.39
N GLU A 385 -0.67 18.60 -17.82
CA GLU A 385 -0.30 19.95 -18.27
C GLU A 385 -0.13 20.89 -17.07
N ARG A 386 1.06 21.46 -16.92
CA ARG A 386 1.36 22.38 -15.83
C ARG A 386 2.60 23.21 -16.13
N ASP A 387 2.61 24.46 -15.67
CA ASP A 387 3.76 25.39 -15.72
C ASP A 387 4.40 25.51 -17.12
N GLY A 388 3.57 25.37 -18.17
CA GLY A 388 3.99 25.42 -19.57
C GLY A 388 4.41 24.08 -20.16
N ALA A 389 4.58 23.03 -19.35
CA ALA A 389 4.81 21.68 -19.84
C ALA A 389 3.52 21.08 -20.41
N LYS A 390 3.62 20.43 -21.54
CA LYS A 390 2.51 19.73 -22.22
C LYS A 390 2.47 18.27 -21.78
N LEU A 391 1.28 17.71 -21.80
CA LEU A 391 1.07 16.30 -21.51
C LEU A 391 1.92 15.39 -22.42
N GLY A 392 2.73 14.53 -21.79
CA GLY A 392 3.66 13.62 -22.46
C GLY A 392 5.00 14.25 -22.85
N GLU A 393 5.17 15.56 -22.68
CA GLU A 393 6.43 16.23 -22.94
C GLU A 393 7.58 15.60 -22.17
N PHE A 394 8.73 15.40 -22.82
CA PHE A 394 9.94 14.91 -22.18
C PHE A 394 10.73 16.11 -21.66
N VAL A 395 10.54 16.40 -20.38
CA VAL A 395 11.01 17.63 -19.72
C VAL A 395 12.23 17.37 -18.83
N ILE A 396 13.12 18.38 -18.77
CA ILE A 396 14.10 18.52 -17.71
C ILE A 396 13.44 19.18 -16.50
N THR A 397 13.70 18.68 -15.29
CA THR A 397 13.07 19.20 -14.09
C THR A 397 13.60 20.57 -13.70
N GLY A 398 12.70 21.47 -13.28
CA GLY A 398 12.99 22.69 -12.53
C GLY A 398 12.85 22.49 -11.02
N THR A 399 13.27 23.47 -10.24
CA THR A 399 13.03 23.49 -8.77
C THR A 399 11.55 23.42 -8.47
N GLY A 400 11.17 22.48 -7.57
CA GLY A 400 9.78 22.25 -7.20
C GLY A 400 9.00 21.38 -8.20
N ALA A 401 9.63 20.86 -9.26
CA ALA A 401 9.04 19.82 -10.10
C ALA A 401 8.80 18.57 -9.26
N TRP A 402 7.73 17.86 -9.52
CA TRP A 402 7.35 16.70 -8.71
C TRP A 402 6.88 15.50 -9.54
N LEU A 403 6.95 14.33 -8.93
CA LEU A 403 6.54 13.07 -9.53
C LEU A 403 5.66 12.30 -8.54
N ASN A 404 4.55 11.79 -9.03
CA ASN A 404 3.66 10.92 -8.25
C ASN A 404 4.28 9.54 -8.04
N PRO A 405 3.84 8.81 -7.00
CA PRO A 405 4.21 7.40 -6.80
C PRO A 405 3.96 6.53 -8.04
N MET A 406 4.67 5.39 -8.12
CA MET A 406 4.58 4.42 -9.22
C MET A 406 4.89 5.00 -10.60
N ARG A 407 5.73 6.01 -10.61
CA ARG A 407 6.34 6.62 -11.80
C ARG A 407 7.83 6.38 -11.81
N SER A 408 8.45 6.68 -12.93
CA SER A 408 9.89 6.61 -13.08
C SER A 408 10.43 7.84 -13.78
N TYR A 409 11.68 8.16 -13.50
CA TYR A 409 12.41 9.29 -14.03
C TYR A 409 13.82 8.91 -14.44
N LEU A 410 14.43 9.71 -15.29
CA LEU A 410 15.79 9.51 -15.77
C LEU A 410 16.71 10.53 -15.12
N VAL A 411 17.89 10.08 -14.70
CA VAL A 411 18.99 10.93 -14.25
C VAL A 411 20.10 10.84 -15.27
N TYR A 412 20.65 11.97 -15.68
CA TYR A 412 21.81 12.01 -16.55
C TYR A 412 23.05 12.45 -15.80
N HIS A 413 24.06 11.59 -15.70
CA HIS A 413 25.34 11.86 -15.02
C HIS A 413 26.35 12.41 -15.99
N LYS A 414 26.58 13.73 -16.01
CA LYS A 414 27.50 14.40 -16.91
C LYS A 414 28.94 13.89 -16.83
N GLY A 415 29.40 13.51 -15.64
CA GLY A 415 30.75 13.01 -15.40
C GLY A 415 31.02 11.60 -15.96
N ALA A 416 29.99 10.81 -16.27
CA ALA A 416 30.15 9.45 -16.76
C ALA A 416 30.67 9.38 -18.20
N LEU A 417 30.31 10.36 -19.04
CA LEU A 417 30.78 10.45 -20.44
C LEU A 417 32.21 10.93 -20.59
N ALA A 418 32.79 11.61 -19.61
CA ALA A 418 34.18 12.10 -19.67
C ALA A 418 35.20 10.96 -19.75
N LYS A 419 34.82 9.71 -19.49
CA LYS A 419 35.71 8.54 -19.55
C LYS A 419 35.61 7.74 -20.86
N SER A 420 34.63 7.97 -21.72
CA SER A 420 34.40 7.11 -22.89
C SER A 420 34.63 7.74 -24.26
N THR A 421 34.66 9.07 -24.39
CA THR A 421 34.88 9.70 -25.69
C THR A 421 35.67 11.02 -25.63
N ARG A 422 36.62 11.19 -26.53
CA ARG A 422 37.32 12.44 -26.80
C ARG A 422 36.34 13.50 -27.39
N GLY A 423 35.48 14.07 -26.55
CA GLY A 423 34.60 15.15 -26.96
C GLY A 423 34.04 15.87 -25.75
N SER A 424 34.45 17.09 -25.52
CA SER A 424 34.00 17.98 -24.47
C SER A 424 32.48 18.22 -24.61
N PHE A 425 31.66 17.55 -23.80
CA PHE A 425 30.28 17.92 -23.58
C PHE A 425 30.16 18.69 -22.25
N GLY A 426 30.55 19.93 -22.27
CA GLY A 426 30.26 20.87 -21.19
C GLY A 426 29.00 21.61 -21.58
N SER A 427 27.83 21.14 -21.14
CA SER A 427 26.58 21.88 -20.98
C SER A 427 25.38 20.93 -20.97
N ASN A 428 24.24 21.34 -20.47
CA ASN A 428 22.99 20.60 -20.46
C ASN A 428 22.73 19.94 -21.82
N ILE A 429 22.34 18.64 -21.82
CA ILE A 429 21.88 18.01 -23.05
C ILE A 429 20.61 18.72 -23.47
N VAL A 430 20.68 19.50 -24.54
CA VAL A 430 19.47 20.03 -25.19
C VAL A 430 18.99 18.98 -26.18
N LEU A 431 17.96 18.27 -25.82
CA LEU A 431 17.33 17.29 -26.71
C LEU A 431 16.59 18.03 -27.85
N PRO A 432 16.61 17.50 -29.08
CA PRO A 432 15.83 18.04 -30.17
C PRO A 432 14.32 17.76 -29.94
N ASN A 433 13.47 18.46 -30.68
CA ASN A 433 12.01 18.28 -30.63
C ASN A 433 11.55 16.88 -31.12
N GLU A 434 12.44 16.10 -31.72
CA GLU A 434 12.13 14.77 -32.24
C GLU A 434 13.31 13.83 -31.98
N LEU A 435 13.03 12.66 -31.39
CA LEU A 435 13.98 11.55 -31.20
C LEU A 435 13.54 10.36 -32.05
N ASP A 436 14.50 9.66 -32.64
CA ASP A 436 14.24 8.35 -33.23
C ASP A 436 14.11 7.31 -32.12
N ILE A 437 13.02 6.56 -32.09
CA ILE A 437 12.88 5.39 -31.22
C ILE A 437 13.49 4.19 -31.91
N GLU A 438 14.38 3.48 -31.24
CA GLU A 438 14.93 2.20 -31.64
C GLU A 438 14.59 1.14 -30.60
N VAL A 439 13.77 0.15 -30.99
CA VAL A 439 13.50 -1.03 -30.18
C VAL A 439 14.52 -2.10 -30.57
N GLU A 440 15.36 -2.49 -29.64
CA GLU A 440 16.38 -3.51 -29.85
C GLU A 440 15.93 -4.86 -29.26
N ASP A 441 16.37 -5.96 -29.88
CA ASP A 441 16.27 -7.28 -29.29
C ASP A 441 17.37 -7.53 -28.21
N GLU A 442 17.38 -8.71 -27.62
CA GLU A 442 18.38 -9.09 -26.61
C GLU A 442 19.81 -9.12 -27.13
N LYS A 443 19.99 -9.22 -28.47
CA LYS A 443 21.28 -9.20 -29.13
C LYS A 443 21.72 -7.80 -29.57
N GLY A 444 20.88 -6.79 -29.35
CA GLY A 444 21.13 -5.40 -29.71
C GLY A 444 20.77 -5.06 -31.16
N PHE A 445 20.08 -5.94 -31.89
CA PHE A 445 19.61 -5.63 -33.24
C PHE A 445 18.31 -4.82 -33.18
N VAL A 446 18.23 -3.75 -33.95
CA VAL A 446 17.03 -2.92 -34.05
C VAL A 446 15.93 -3.69 -34.79
N VAL A 447 14.86 -4.03 -34.10
CA VAL A 447 13.72 -4.80 -34.62
C VAL A 447 12.51 -3.92 -34.96
N GLU A 448 12.31 -2.83 -34.23
CA GLU A 448 11.26 -1.84 -34.49
C GLU A 448 11.85 -0.43 -34.45
N LYS A 449 11.24 0.49 -35.18
CA LYS A 449 11.59 1.92 -35.18
C LYS A 449 10.34 2.76 -35.02
N GLY A 450 10.58 3.99 -34.53
CA GLY A 450 9.51 4.97 -34.38
C GLY A 450 10.11 6.37 -34.18
N ARG A 451 9.25 7.30 -33.83
CA ARG A 451 9.63 8.67 -33.46
C ARG A 451 8.89 9.12 -32.23
N LEU A 452 9.60 9.83 -31.37
CA LEU A 452 9.08 10.52 -30.20
C LEU A 452 9.20 12.02 -30.45
N ASN A 453 8.08 12.72 -30.42
CA ASN A 453 8.10 14.17 -30.31
C ASN A 453 8.30 14.55 -28.84
N THR A 454 9.42 15.18 -28.51
CA THR A 454 9.77 15.50 -27.11
C THR A 454 8.91 16.61 -26.53
N VAL A 455 8.31 17.46 -27.38
CA VAL A 455 7.47 18.59 -26.96
C VAL A 455 6.02 18.20 -26.72
N THR A 456 5.49 17.24 -27.51
CA THR A 456 4.09 16.80 -27.39
C THR A 456 3.96 15.43 -26.75
N GLY A 457 5.05 14.69 -26.58
CA GLY A 457 5.06 13.32 -26.09
C GLY A 457 4.48 12.29 -27.05
N ASP A 458 4.10 12.70 -28.26
CA ASP A 458 3.48 11.81 -29.24
C ASP A 458 4.49 10.79 -29.79
N VAL A 459 4.06 9.53 -29.82
CA VAL A 459 4.84 8.43 -30.36
C VAL A 459 4.20 7.89 -31.63
N HIS A 460 5.00 7.81 -32.66
CA HIS A 460 4.62 7.20 -33.94
C HIS A 460 5.55 6.02 -34.22
N MET A 461 5.08 4.79 -33.91
CA MET A 461 5.81 3.58 -34.25
C MET A 461 5.63 3.25 -35.74
N ASP A 462 6.70 2.80 -36.42
CA ASP A 462 6.67 2.39 -37.80
C ASP A 462 5.76 1.17 -37.98
N ARG A 463 4.81 1.29 -38.91
CA ARG A 463 3.88 0.21 -39.26
C ARG A 463 4.21 -0.30 -40.66
N TRP A 464 4.63 -1.55 -40.74
CA TRP A 464 5.00 -2.21 -41.96
C TRP A 464 3.87 -3.10 -42.49
N TYR A 465 3.63 -3.07 -43.78
CA TYR A 465 2.63 -3.90 -44.45
C TYR A 465 3.25 -4.48 -45.75
N ASP A 466 2.85 -5.70 -46.08
CA ASP A 466 3.17 -6.27 -47.39
C ASP A 466 2.29 -5.64 -48.49
N LEU A 467 2.56 -6.01 -49.75
CA LEU A 467 1.77 -5.51 -50.90
C LEU A 467 0.30 -5.94 -50.89
N LYS A 468 -0.06 -6.93 -50.07
CA LYS A 468 -1.44 -7.41 -49.88
C LYS A 468 -2.14 -6.70 -48.71
N GLY A 469 -1.49 -5.72 -48.06
CA GLY A 469 -2.02 -4.99 -46.92
C GLY A 469 -1.96 -5.76 -45.59
N ARG A 470 -1.28 -6.88 -45.50
CA ARG A 470 -1.10 -7.61 -44.25
C ARG A 470 -0.04 -6.92 -43.40
N LYS A 471 -0.35 -6.64 -42.13
CA LYS A 471 0.59 -6.05 -41.16
C LYS A 471 1.74 -7.01 -40.87
N LEU A 472 2.95 -6.50 -40.94
CA LEU A 472 4.17 -7.22 -40.54
C LEU A 472 4.55 -6.84 -39.09
N ASN A 473 5.09 -7.78 -38.37
CA ASN A 473 5.46 -7.58 -36.95
C ASN A 473 6.72 -6.72 -36.74
N SER A 474 7.53 -6.61 -37.80
CA SER A 474 8.78 -5.82 -37.79
C SER A 474 9.10 -5.31 -39.18
N ARG A 475 10.17 -4.50 -39.32
CA ARG A 475 10.71 -4.10 -40.60
C ARG A 475 11.10 -5.35 -41.43
N PRO A 476 10.64 -5.48 -42.69
CA PRO A 476 11.00 -6.62 -43.51
C PRO A 476 12.51 -6.65 -43.79
N SER A 477 13.10 -7.82 -43.62
CA SER A 477 14.50 -8.11 -43.97
C SER A 477 14.66 -8.65 -45.38
N VAL A 478 13.57 -9.12 -46.00
CA VAL A 478 13.57 -9.68 -47.35
C VAL A 478 13.48 -8.54 -48.37
N LYS A 479 14.30 -8.62 -49.42
CA LYS A 479 14.23 -7.65 -50.55
C LYS A 479 12.84 -7.65 -51.15
N GLY A 480 12.29 -6.47 -51.35
CA GLY A 480 10.92 -6.35 -51.88
C GLY A 480 10.31 -4.98 -51.70
N SER A 481 9.06 -4.83 -52.17
CA SER A 481 8.29 -3.63 -51.97
C SER A 481 7.33 -3.83 -50.79
N TYR A 482 7.26 -2.85 -49.91
CA TYR A 482 6.43 -2.85 -48.71
C TYR A 482 5.80 -1.48 -48.50
N TYR A 483 4.87 -1.37 -47.59
CA TYR A 483 4.37 -0.08 -47.12
C TYR A 483 4.83 0.16 -45.69
N ASN A 484 5.39 1.35 -45.42
CA ASN A 484 5.70 1.86 -44.09
C ASN A 484 4.91 3.15 -43.89
N ASN A 485 4.06 3.18 -42.84
CA ASN A 485 3.23 4.34 -42.55
C ASN A 485 2.50 4.92 -43.77
N GLY A 486 1.94 4.04 -44.63
CA GLY A 486 1.23 4.39 -45.83
C GLY A 486 2.10 4.77 -47.05
N LYS A 487 3.43 4.80 -46.92
CA LYS A 487 4.38 5.09 -48.00
C LYS A 487 4.99 3.79 -48.52
N LYS A 488 5.09 3.67 -49.88
CA LYS A 488 5.78 2.53 -50.47
C LYS A 488 7.29 2.66 -50.29
N VAL A 489 7.89 1.61 -49.74
CA VAL A 489 9.34 1.50 -49.48
C VAL A 489 9.88 0.27 -50.18
N ILE A 490 11.04 0.39 -50.79
CA ILE A 490 11.75 -0.72 -51.45
C ILE A 490 12.91 -1.12 -50.55
N ILE A 491 12.89 -2.33 -50.02
CA ILE A 491 14.02 -2.96 -49.32
C ILE A 491 14.94 -3.60 -50.39
N LYS A 492 16.16 -3.12 -50.45
CA LYS A 492 17.18 -3.57 -51.40
C LYS A 492 18.02 -4.74 -50.91
#